data_d8e16c2249129630db226c789c9d9cd7
#
_entry.id   d8e16c2249129630db226c789c9d9cd7
#
_cell.length_a   1.000
_cell.length_b   1.000
_cell.length_c   1.000
_cell.angle_alpha   90.00
_cell.angle_beta   90.00
_cell.angle_gamma   90.00
#
_symmetry.space_group_name_H-M   'P 1'
#
loop_
_entity.id
_entity.type
_entity.pdbx_description
1 polymer ?
#
loop_
_entity_poly.entity_id
_entity_poly.type
_entity_poly.pdbx_seq_one_letter_code
_entity_poly.pdbx_strand_id
1 'polypeptide(L)'
;QSEDNIRFFDHRREDSRTDWERDGLPNEDWEQLLHQAKQLAIEAGIYSYPFPEEHGGRNGSNLGMAIIREHLAAKGLGLHNDLQNEHSVVGNNVGLLLMLEYGTPQQQADWLEGLKNATRGFAFGITEPAHGSDATWMETTAVKDGDHWIIDGEKTWNTGVHIAHSDMVMARTSGEPGDAGGITAFLVPMDT
;
A
#
# COMPACT_ATOMS: atom_id res chain seq x y z
N GLN A 1 13.08 -21.17 5.50
CA GLN A 1 12.57 -20.56 6.74
C GLN A 1 13.33 -21.18 7.91
N SER A 2 13.91 -20.35 8.79
CA SER A 2 14.45 -20.86 10.04
C SER A 2 13.30 -21.27 10.97
N GLU A 3 13.58 -22.22 11.89
CA GLU A 3 12.59 -22.62 12.90
C GLU A 3 12.12 -21.40 13.72
N ASP A 4 12.99 -20.41 13.95
CA ASP A 4 12.70 -19.21 14.71
C ASP A 4 11.61 -18.33 14.06
N ASN A 5 11.45 -18.42 12.72
CA ASN A 5 10.49 -17.61 11.99
C ASN A 5 9.11 -18.30 11.82
N ILE A 6 8.98 -19.57 12.20
CA ILE A 6 7.72 -20.33 12.05
C ILE A 6 6.57 -19.65 12.81
N ARG A 7 6.87 -19.01 13.94
CA ARG A 7 5.86 -18.32 14.76
C ARG A 7 5.04 -17.28 13.96
N PHE A 8 5.64 -16.60 12.99
CA PHE A 8 4.97 -15.58 12.20
C PHE A 8 3.95 -16.15 11.21
N PHE A 9 3.99 -17.45 10.97
CA PHE A 9 3.12 -18.16 10.03
C PHE A 9 2.09 -19.04 10.71
N ASP A 10 2.05 -19.04 12.04
CA ASP A 10 1.01 -19.73 12.81
C ASP A 10 -0.18 -18.79 13.00
N HIS A 11 -1.15 -18.86 12.10
CA HIS A 11 -2.37 -18.05 12.12
C HIS A 11 -3.27 -18.23 13.35
N ARG A 12 -2.99 -19.21 14.20
CA ARG A 12 -3.69 -19.41 15.48
C ARG A 12 -3.17 -18.50 16.58
N ARG A 13 -2.05 -17.81 16.33
CA ARG A 13 -1.41 -16.90 17.31
C ARG A 13 -1.78 -15.46 16.95
N GLU A 14 -2.51 -14.80 17.83
CA GLU A 14 -2.90 -13.40 17.67
C GLU A 14 -1.70 -12.45 17.63
N ASP A 15 -0.62 -12.81 18.34
CA ASP A 15 0.59 -12.00 18.47
C ASP A 15 1.66 -12.27 17.40
N SER A 16 1.38 -13.12 16.42
CA SER A 16 2.40 -13.56 15.47
C SER A 16 3.00 -12.40 14.66
N ARG A 17 2.21 -11.39 14.33
CA ARG A 17 2.61 -10.24 13.51
C ARG A 17 2.39 -8.90 14.19
N THR A 18 1.65 -8.88 15.28
CA THR A 18 1.22 -7.68 15.99
C THR A 18 1.79 -7.69 17.40
N ASP A 19 2.37 -6.60 17.79
CA ASP A 19 2.88 -6.38 19.14
C ASP A 19 1.84 -5.59 19.95
N TRP A 20 1.04 -6.30 20.73
CA TRP A 20 -0.02 -5.71 21.54
C TRP A 20 0.50 -4.90 22.73
N GLU A 21 1.75 -5.14 23.16
CA GLU A 21 2.40 -4.35 24.21
C GLU A 21 2.87 -2.98 23.68
N ARG A 22 2.94 -2.83 22.35
CA ARG A 22 3.29 -1.61 21.64
C ARG A 22 2.10 -1.05 20.85
N ASP A 23 0.95 -0.93 21.46
CA ASP A 23 -0.25 -0.32 20.88
C ASP A 23 -0.73 -0.98 19.55
N GLY A 24 -0.44 -2.26 19.37
CA GLY A 24 -0.84 -3.00 18.18
C GLY A 24 0.02 -2.70 16.94
N LEU A 25 1.22 -2.14 17.14
CA LEU A 25 2.18 -1.97 16.04
C LEU A 25 2.66 -3.32 15.49
N PRO A 26 3.13 -3.37 14.24
CA PRO A 26 3.75 -4.56 13.71
C PRO A 26 4.93 -5.02 14.55
N ASN A 27 5.09 -6.34 14.67
CA ASN A 27 6.25 -6.93 15.33
C ASN A 27 7.53 -6.60 14.53
N GLU A 28 8.55 -6.07 15.17
CA GLU A 28 9.79 -5.62 14.50
C GLU A 28 10.51 -6.77 13.76
N ASP A 29 10.55 -7.96 14.34
CA ASP A 29 11.16 -9.13 13.69
C ASP A 29 10.40 -9.51 12.40
N TRP A 30 9.06 -9.36 12.41
CA TRP A 30 8.23 -9.56 11.22
C TRP A 30 8.54 -8.53 10.13
N GLU A 31 8.59 -7.26 10.49
CA GLU A 31 8.90 -6.17 9.55
C GLU A 31 10.30 -6.33 8.94
N GLN A 32 11.30 -6.74 9.74
CA GLN A 32 12.64 -7.03 9.25
C GLN A 32 12.64 -8.19 8.24
N LEU A 33 11.90 -9.27 8.52
CA LEU A 33 11.77 -10.41 7.62
C LEU A 33 11.09 -10.01 6.30
N LEU A 34 10.03 -9.21 6.38
CA LEU A 34 9.33 -8.69 5.21
C LEU A 34 10.23 -7.77 4.37
N HIS A 35 11.00 -6.90 5.02
CA HIS A 35 11.98 -6.04 4.35
C HIS A 35 13.04 -6.87 3.62
N GLN A 36 13.63 -7.88 4.26
CA GLN A 36 14.59 -8.77 3.61
C GLN A 36 13.98 -9.49 2.40
N ALA A 37 12.74 -9.95 2.51
CA ALA A 37 12.05 -10.60 1.39
C ALA A 37 11.83 -9.63 0.22
N LYS A 38 11.47 -8.37 0.50
CA LYS A 38 11.34 -7.32 -0.53
C LYS A 38 12.68 -7.03 -1.20
N GLN A 39 13.78 -6.92 -0.44
CA GLN A 39 15.11 -6.71 -1.03
C GLN A 39 15.53 -7.86 -1.96
N LEU A 40 15.32 -9.11 -1.57
CA LEU A 40 15.57 -10.27 -2.43
C LEU A 40 14.70 -10.24 -3.70
N ALA A 41 13.46 -9.79 -3.59
CA ALA A 41 12.55 -9.65 -4.74
C ALA A 41 12.99 -8.52 -5.69
N ILE A 42 13.52 -7.42 -5.15
CA ILE A 42 14.12 -6.32 -5.92
C ILE A 42 15.34 -6.82 -6.68
N GLU A 43 16.29 -7.47 -6.01
CA GLU A 43 17.50 -8.05 -6.61
C GLU A 43 17.18 -9.05 -7.73
N ALA A 44 16.13 -9.87 -7.53
CA ALA A 44 15.66 -10.82 -8.55
C ALA A 44 14.87 -10.17 -9.70
N GLY A 45 14.56 -8.88 -9.61
CA GLY A 45 13.74 -8.16 -10.59
C GLY A 45 12.27 -8.60 -10.61
N ILE A 46 11.78 -9.21 -9.50
CA ILE A 46 10.41 -9.67 -9.35
C ILE A 46 9.54 -8.55 -8.79
N TYR A 47 10.08 -7.78 -7.85
CA TYR A 47 9.39 -6.65 -7.25
C TYR A 47 9.00 -5.59 -8.29
N SER A 48 9.93 -5.26 -9.19
CA SER A 48 9.73 -4.28 -10.25
C SER A 48 9.14 -4.87 -11.54
N TYR A 49 8.79 -6.16 -11.57
CA TYR A 49 8.32 -6.83 -12.78
C TYR A 49 7.22 -6.07 -13.55
N PRO A 50 6.17 -5.52 -12.90
CA PRO A 50 5.12 -4.80 -13.61
C PRO A 50 5.45 -3.32 -13.89
N PHE A 51 6.57 -2.78 -13.43
CA PHE A 51 6.92 -1.39 -13.69
C PHE A 51 7.25 -1.20 -15.19
N PRO A 52 7.05 0.02 -15.73
CA PRO A 52 7.56 0.39 -17.04
C PRO A 52 9.08 0.19 -17.14
N GLU A 53 9.58 -0.17 -18.32
CA GLU A 53 11.02 -0.39 -18.54
C GLU A 53 11.87 0.84 -18.23
N GLU A 54 11.38 2.04 -18.57
CA GLU A 54 12.05 3.30 -18.25
C GLU A 54 12.21 3.56 -16.75
N HIS A 55 11.43 2.85 -15.92
CA HIS A 55 11.50 2.88 -14.45
C HIS A 55 12.14 1.63 -13.85
N GLY A 56 12.85 0.84 -14.66
CA GLY A 56 13.58 -0.34 -14.22
C GLY A 56 12.74 -1.61 -14.08
N GLY A 57 11.56 -1.62 -14.69
CA GLY A 57 10.66 -2.77 -14.74
C GLY A 57 10.80 -3.60 -16.02
N ARG A 58 9.78 -4.41 -16.28
CA ARG A 58 9.69 -5.30 -17.45
C ARG A 58 8.36 -5.21 -18.18
N ASN A 59 7.58 -4.14 -17.95
CA ASN A 59 6.21 -4.01 -18.47
C ASN A 59 5.36 -5.26 -18.20
N GLY A 60 5.54 -5.87 -17.03
CA GLY A 60 4.98 -7.18 -16.72
C GLY A 60 3.46 -7.19 -16.67
N SER A 61 2.86 -8.21 -17.25
CA SER A 61 1.40 -8.35 -17.30
C SER A 61 0.82 -8.89 -16.00
N ASN A 62 -0.47 -8.64 -15.76
CA ASN A 62 -1.21 -9.22 -14.64
C ASN A 62 -1.17 -10.77 -14.67
N LEU A 63 -1.19 -11.39 -15.86
CA LEU A 63 -1.04 -12.83 -15.98
C LEU A 63 0.35 -13.29 -15.51
N GLY A 64 1.40 -12.59 -15.90
CA GLY A 64 2.76 -12.89 -15.44
C GLY A 64 2.88 -12.76 -13.92
N MET A 65 2.31 -11.72 -13.32
CA MET A 65 2.26 -11.57 -11.85
C MET A 65 1.50 -12.71 -11.18
N ALA A 66 0.37 -13.13 -11.73
CA ALA A 66 -0.40 -14.25 -11.19
C ALA A 66 0.42 -15.55 -11.19
N ILE A 67 1.12 -15.84 -12.29
CA ILE A 67 1.99 -17.03 -12.41
C ILE A 67 3.14 -17.00 -11.39
N ILE A 68 3.79 -15.83 -11.23
CA ILE A 68 4.87 -15.67 -10.24
C ILE A 68 4.34 -15.90 -8.83
N ARG A 69 3.19 -15.30 -8.49
CA ARG A 69 2.55 -15.46 -7.18
C ARG A 69 2.15 -16.91 -6.91
N GLU A 70 1.53 -17.58 -7.87
CA GLU A 70 1.19 -19.00 -7.77
C GLU A 70 2.43 -19.86 -7.51
N HIS A 71 3.50 -19.63 -8.28
CA HIS A 71 4.77 -20.34 -8.10
C HIS A 71 5.37 -20.15 -6.71
N LEU A 72 5.40 -18.92 -6.21
CA LEU A 72 5.91 -18.61 -4.87
C LEU A 72 5.04 -19.23 -3.77
N ALA A 73 3.72 -19.17 -3.90
CA ALA A 73 2.79 -19.79 -2.96
C ALA A 73 2.97 -21.31 -2.89
N ALA A 74 3.22 -21.98 -4.03
CA ALA A 74 3.50 -23.40 -4.09
C ALA A 74 4.83 -23.83 -3.42
N LYS A 75 5.76 -22.89 -3.20
CA LYS A 75 7.05 -23.16 -2.52
C LYS A 75 6.96 -23.12 -1.01
N GLY A 76 5.91 -22.56 -0.44
CA GLY A 76 5.70 -22.52 0.99
C GLY A 76 4.73 -21.43 1.43
N LEU A 77 4.27 -21.53 2.65
CA LEU A 77 3.20 -20.69 3.18
C LEU A 77 3.67 -19.31 3.67
N GLY A 78 4.95 -19.08 3.76
CA GLY A 78 5.49 -17.97 4.50
C GLY A 78 5.01 -16.59 4.06
N LEU A 79 5.08 -16.34 2.78
CA LEU A 79 4.83 -15.01 2.23
C LEU A 79 3.50 -14.90 1.47
N HIS A 80 2.60 -15.88 1.58
CA HIS A 80 1.39 -15.87 0.77
C HIS A 80 0.46 -14.70 1.10
N ASN A 81 0.41 -14.24 2.34
CA ASN A 81 -0.34 -13.05 2.72
C ASN A 81 0.35 -11.77 2.24
N ASP A 82 1.66 -11.81 2.06
CA ASP A 82 2.48 -10.70 1.60
C ASP A 82 2.58 -10.66 0.07
N LEU A 83 1.89 -11.57 -0.59
CA LEU A 83 1.64 -11.53 -2.03
C LEU A 83 0.41 -10.67 -2.38
N GLN A 84 -0.28 -10.12 -1.39
CA GLN A 84 -1.34 -9.14 -1.56
C GLN A 84 -0.76 -7.73 -1.70
N ASN A 85 -1.60 -6.79 -2.09
CA ASN A 85 -1.18 -5.46 -2.56
C ASN A 85 -0.31 -4.69 -1.56
N GLU A 86 -0.65 -4.70 -0.27
CA GLU A 86 -0.03 -3.82 0.72
C GLU A 86 1.35 -4.32 1.16
N HIS A 87 1.53 -5.65 1.20
CA HIS A 87 2.75 -6.28 1.69
C HIS A 87 3.47 -7.10 0.62
N SER A 88 3.05 -6.98 -0.63
CA SER A 88 3.54 -7.83 -1.71
C SER A 88 5.05 -7.69 -1.93
N VAL A 89 5.72 -8.81 -2.01
CA VAL A 89 7.10 -8.90 -2.52
C VAL A 89 7.13 -9.00 -4.05
N VAL A 90 5.97 -9.11 -4.70
CA VAL A 90 5.81 -9.21 -6.15
C VAL A 90 4.82 -8.18 -6.62
N GLY A 91 5.31 -7.11 -7.23
CA GLY A 91 4.44 -6.17 -7.91
C GLY A 91 3.54 -5.35 -7.00
N ASN A 92 4.00 -4.95 -5.82
CA ASN A 92 3.33 -3.92 -5.03
C ASN A 92 3.62 -2.55 -5.65
N ASN A 93 2.95 -2.24 -6.72
CA ASN A 93 3.27 -1.14 -7.59
C ASN A 93 2.10 -0.17 -7.84
N VAL A 94 0.97 -0.39 -7.21
CA VAL A 94 -0.20 0.50 -7.38
C VAL A 94 0.19 1.94 -7.07
N GLY A 95 0.91 2.17 -5.98
CA GLY A 95 1.40 3.48 -5.59
C GLY A 95 2.34 4.09 -6.64
N LEU A 96 3.25 3.31 -7.19
CA LEU A 96 4.16 3.78 -8.23
C LEU A 96 3.40 4.14 -9.50
N LEU A 97 2.49 3.31 -9.97
CA LEU A 97 1.72 3.57 -11.19
C LEU A 97 0.79 4.78 -11.02
N LEU A 98 0.14 4.93 -9.87
CA LEU A 98 -0.65 6.13 -9.57
C LEU A 98 0.23 7.39 -9.56
N MET A 99 1.41 7.32 -8.98
CA MET A 99 2.35 8.44 -8.93
C MET A 99 2.85 8.82 -10.32
N LEU A 100 3.12 7.85 -11.19
CA LEU A 100 3.54 8.10 -12.57
C LEU A 100 2.44 8.74 -13.40
N GLU A 101 1.20 8.30 -13.22
CA GLU A 101 0.06 8.77 -14.04
C GLU A 101 -0.48 10.12 -13.55
N TYR A 102 -0.59 10.32 -12.23
CA TYR A 102 -1.32 11.46 -11.65
C TYR A 102 -0.48 12.37 -10.77
N GLY A 103 0.72 11.94 -10.37
CA GLY A 103 1.60 12.75 -9.53
C GLY A 103 2.13 13.99 -10.26
N THR A 104 2.19 15.12 -9.55
CA THR A 104 2.91 16.30 -10.04
C THR A 104 4.40 15.99 -10.21
N PRO A 105 5.16 16.77 -11.02
CA PRO A 105 6.59 16.56 -11.15
C PRO A 105 7.35 16.58 -9.81
N GLN A 106 6.91 17.40 -8.86
CA GLN A 106 7.50 17.44 -7.52
C GLN A 106 7.19 16.16 -6.74
N GLN A 107 5.94 15.70 -6.73
CA GLN A 107 5.55 14.44 -6.09
C GLN A 107 6.29 13.25 -6.70
N GLN A 108 6.43 13.21 -8.02
CA GLN A 108 7.21 12.16 -8.68
C GLN A 108 8.67 12.19 -8.23
N ALA A 109 9.32 13.36 -8.18
CA ALA A 109 10.69 13.48 -7.71
C ALA A 109 10.87 13.01 -6.25
N ASP A 110 9.90 13.30 -5.39
CA ASP A 110 9.96 12.97 -3.97
C ASP A 110 9.65 11.49 -3.67
N TRP A 111 8.82 10.84 -4.49
CA TRP A 111 8.25 9.54 -4.16
C TRP A 111 8.75 8.36 -5.00
N LEU A 112 9.04 8.55 -6.30
CA LEU A 112 9.27 7.42 -7.21
C LEU A 112 10.43 6.53 -6.78
N GLU A 113 11.54 7.11 -6.34
CA GLU A 113 12.68 6.31 -5.92
C GLU A 113 12.38 5.46 -4.69
N GLY A 114 11.71 6.02 -3.70
CA GLY A 114 11.29 5.27 -2.50
C GLY A 114 10.27 4.19 -2.80
N LEU A 115 9.35 4.41 -3.73
CA LEU A 115 8.38 3.41 -4.18
C LEU A 115 9.03 2.27 -4.94
N LYS A 116 10.05 2.56 -5.76
CA LYS A 116 10.81 1.57 -6.53
C LYS A 116 11.65 0.64 -5.67
N ASN A 117 12.24 1.15 -4.61
CA ASN A 117 13.12 0.39 -3.73
C ASN A 117 12.45 -0.07 -2.42
N ALA A 118 11.13 0.10 -2.31
CA ALA A 118 10.31 -0.28 -1.15
C ALA A 118 10.71 0.41 0.17
N THR A 119 11.34 1.58 0.12
CA THR A 119 11.67 2.40 1.29
C THR A 119 10.61 3.45 1.61
N ARG A 120 9.66 3.67 0.70
CA ARG A 120 8.50 4.53 0.88
C ARG A 120 7.22 3.81 0.49
N GLY A 121 6.13 4.15 1.16
CA GLY A 121 4.81 3.68 0.84
C GLY A 121 3.75 4.60 1.42
N PHE A 122 2.54 4.48 0.91
CA PHE A 122 1.38 5.13 1.47
C PHE A 122 0.26 4.12 1.73
N ALA A 123 -0.53 4.39 2.75
CA ALA A 123 -1.77 3.69 3.00
C ALA A 123 -2.86 4.19 2.04
N PHE A 124 -3.99 3.51 1.99
CA PHE A 124 -5.08 3.84 1.08
C PHE A 124 -6.38 4.01 1.86
N GLY A 125 -6.77 5.26 2.06
CA GLY A 125 -7.96 5.69 2.80
C GLY A 125 -9.15 5.95 1.89
N ILE A 126 -9.93 4.90 1.56
CA ILE A 126 -11.15 5.03 0.75
C ILE A 126 -12.40 4.65 1.54
N THR A 127 -12.34 3.55 2.30
CA THR A 127 -13.47 2.99 3.01
C THR A 127 -13.88 3.86 4.18
N GLU A 128 -15.19 4.01 4.38
CA GLU A 128 -15.79 4.74 5.50
C GLU A 128 -16.65 3.82 6.36
N PRO A 129 -16.97 4.18 7.60
CA PRO A 129 -17.84 3.35 8.44
C PRO A 129 -19.17 2.98 7.79
N ALA A 130 -19.76 3.92 7.02
CA ALA A 130 -21.04 3.71 6.34
C ALA A 130 -20.92 3.19 4.91
N HIS A 131 -19.75 3.34 4.25
CA HIS A 131 -19.56 3.10 2.82
C HIS A 131 -18.34 2.25 2.52
N GLY A 132 -18.55 1.04 2.01
CA GLY A 132 -17.51 0.10 1.56
C GLY A 132 -17.48 -0.03 0.04
N SER A 133 -18.18 -1.03 -0.50
CA SER A 133 -18.24 -1.28 -1.95
C SER A 133 -18.89 -0.16 -2.75
N ASP A 134 -19.72 0.64 -2.13
CA ASP A 134 -20.35 1.84 -2.68
C ASP A 134 -19.53 3.12 -2.42
N ALA A 135 -18.22 3.04 -2.62
CA ALA A 135 -17.26 4.11 -2.30
C ALA A 135 -17.59 5.47 -2.93
N THR A 136 -18.37 5.50 -4.01
CA THR A 136 -18.85 6.77 -4.60
C THR A 136 -19.82 7.53 -3.70
N TRP A 137 -20.38 6.90 -2.66
CA TRP A 137 -21.23 7.52 -1.67
C TRP A 137 -20.46 8.10 -0.48
N MET A 138 -19.14 8.14 -0.53
CA MET A 138 -18.30 8.65 0.55
C MET A 138 -18.78 10.00 1.07
N GLU A 139 -18.70 10.15 2.39
CA GLU A 139 -19.08 11.35 3.14
C GLU A 139 -17.90 12.27 3.43
N THR A 140 -16.66 11.73 3.40
CA THR A 140 -15.44 12.55 3.54
C THR A 140 -15.39 13.59 2.45
N THR A 141 -15.27 14.86 2.85
CA THR A 141 -15.19 16.02 1.94
C THR A 141 -13.84 16.71 2.02
N ALA A 142 -13.48 17.44 0.97
CA ALA A 142 -12.35 18.33 0.99
C ALA A 142 -12.73 19.67 0.36
N VAL A 143 -12.50 20.74 1.11
CA VAL A 143 -12.80 22.11 0.69
C VAL A 143 -11.52 22.92 0.61
N LYS A 144 -11.36 23.64 -0.50
CA LYS A 144 -10.19 24.51 -0.70
C LYS A 144 -10.31 25.77 0.14
N ASP A 145 -9.25 26.05 0.91
CA ASP A 145 -9.13 27.28 1.71
C ASP A 145 -7.77 27.95 1.39
N GLY A 146 -7.78 28.94 0.54
CA GLY A 146 -6.57 29.58 0.04
C GLY A 146 -5.65 28.59 -0.68
N ASP A 147 -4.44 28.40 -0.14
CA ASP A 147 -3.44 27.46 -0.67
C ASP A 147 -3.52 26.08 -0.02
N HIS A 148 -4.46 25.85 0.87
CA HIS A 148 -4.65 24.60 1.60
C HIS A 148 -5.97 23.92 1.26
N TRP A 149 -6.11 22.67 1.70
CA TRP A 149 -7.36 21.92 1.67
C TRP A 149 -7.73 21.53 3.10
N ILE A 150 -8.99 21.72 3.44
CA ILE A 150 -9.57 21.22 4.70
C ILE A 150 -10.28 19.93 4.35
N ILE A 151 -9.80 18.81 4.90
CA ILE A 151 -10.41 17.49 4.75
C ILE A 151 -11.17 17.19 6.03
N ASP A 152 -12.44 16.83 5.90
CA ASP A 152 -13.33 16.48 7.01
C ASP A 152 -14.03 15.16 6.71
N GLY A 153 -13.95 14.21 7.66
CA GLY A 153 -14.53 12.87 7.52
C GLY A 153 -13.76 11.80 8.28
N GLU A 154 -14.15 10.56 8.05
CA GLU A 154 -13.58 9.39 8.71
C GLU A 154 -13.28 8.28 7.70
N LYS A 155 -12.10 7.67 7.81
CA LYS A 155 -11.73 6.48 7.02
C LYS A 155 -11.44 5.30 7.94
N THR A 156 -11.78 4.11 7.47
CA THR A 156 -11.56 2.85 8.21
C THR A 156 -10.78 1.86 7.36
N TRP A 157 -10.13 0.91 8.03
CA TRP A 157 -9.42 -0.20 7.40
C TRP A 157 -8.23 0.23 6.52
N ASN A 158 -7.60 1.37 6.84
CA ASN A 158 -6.41 1.86 6.12
C ASN A 158 -5.21 0.98 6.46
N THR A 159 -5.07 -0.13 5.75
CA THR A 159 -4.01 -1.12 5.99
C THR A 159 -2.64 -0.46 5.97
N GLY A 160 -1.87 -0.67 7.04
CA GLY A 160 -0.50 -0.16 7.16
C GLY A 160 -0.38 1.34 7.45
N VAL A 161 -1.47 2.06 7.75
CA VAL A 161 -1.44 3.51 7.99
C VAL A 161 -0.47 3.91 9.10
N HIS A 162 -0.33 3.07 10.14
CA HIS A 162 0.54 3.31 11.29
C HIS A 162 2.06 3.23 10.99
N ILE A 163 2.43 2.72 9.82
CA ILE A 163 3.83 2.66 9.34
C ILE A 163 4.02 3.37 8.00
N ALA A 164 2.94 3.87 7.40
CA ALA A 164 3.00 4.57 6.14
C ALA A 164 3.60 5.97 6.29
N HIS A 165 4.25 6.48 5.25
CA HIS A 165 4.76 7.85 5.20
C HIS A 165 3.65 8.87 4.92
N SER A 166 2.61 8.43 4.23
CA SER A 166 1.40 9.21 3.96
C SER A 166 0.19 8.29 3.85
N ASP A 167 -0.99 8.80 4.12
CA ASP A 167 -2.25 8.18 3.74
C ASP A 167 -2.79 8.82 2.46
N MET A 168 -3.12 8.03 1.46
CA MET A 168 -3.82 8.49 0.26
C MET A 168 -5.32 8.52 0.56
N VAL A 169 -5.79 9.65 1.05
CA VAL A 169 -7.17 9.87 1.45
C VAL A 169 -8.00 10.26 0.23
N MET A 170 -9.05 9.50 -0.05
CA MET A 170 -10.07 9.87 -1.03
C MET A 170 -11.12 10.74 -0.39
N ALA A 171 -11.37 11.92 -0.96
CA ALA A 171 -12.36 12.86 -0.48
C ALA A 171 -13.14 13.49 -1.64
N ARG A 172 -14.39 13.86 -1.38
CA ARG A 172 -15.22 14.56 -2.35
C ARG A 172 -14.90 16.04 -2.35
N THR A 173 -14.52 16.55 -3.52
CA THR A 173 -14.27 17.99 -3.75
C THR A 173 -15.40 18.67 -4.53
N SER A 174 -16.27 17.89 -5.20
CA SER A 174 -17.42 18.38 -5.95
C SER A 174 -18.39 17.24 -6.31
N GLY A 175 -19.50 17.56 -6.96
CA GLY A 175 -20.51 16.58 -7.37
C GLY A 175 -21.39 16.12 -6.20
N GLU A 176 -22.32 15.21 -6.50
CA GLU A 176 -23.27 14.68 -5.55
C GLU A 176 -22.85 13.30 -5.03
N PRO A 177 -23.33 12.88 -3.83
CA PRO A 177 -23.16 11.50 -3.36
C PRO A 177 -23.61 10.48 -4.42
N GLY A 178 -22.80 9.47 -4.67
CA GLY A 178 -23.04 8.47 -5.71
C GLY A 178 -22.32 8.78 -7.05
N ASP A 179 -21.93 10.02 -7.29
CA ASP A 179 -21.13 10.36 -8.46
C ASP A 179 -19.67 9.93 -8.27
N ALA A 180 -19.11 9.26 -9.27
CA ALA A 180 -17.67 8.97 -9.30
C ALA A 180 -16.84 10.22 -9.61
N GLY A 181 -17.40 11.17 -10.34
CA GLY A 181 -16.79 12.48 -10.58
C GLY A 181 -16.72 13.32 -9.31
N GLY A 182 -15.67 14.12 -9.18
CA GLY A 182 -15.47 15.00 -8.03
C GLY A 182 -14.83 14.34 -6.81
N ILE A 183 -14.38 13.08 -6.91
CA ILE A 183 -13.54 12.43 -5.91
C ILE A 183 -12.07 12.71 -6.25
N THR A 184 -11.32 13.19 -5.26
CA THR A 184 -9.91 13.56 -5.38
C THR A 184 -9.08 12.77 -4.37
N ALA A 185 -7.89 12.33 -4.78
CA ALA A 185 -6.92 11.69 -3.91
C ALA A 185 -5.97 12.73 -3.31
N PHE A 186 -5.82 12.71 -1.99
CA PHE A 186 -4.91 13.56 -1.24
C PHE A 186 -3.84 12.71 -0.58
N LEU A 187 -2.56 13.06 -0.77
CA LEU A 187 -1.46 12.48 0.00
C LEU A 187 -1.32 13.27 1.30
N VAL A 188 -1.83 12.72 2.38
CA VAL A 188 -1.79 13.32 3.71
C VAL A 188 -0.58 12.75 4.45
N PRO A 189 0.43 13.59 4.81
CA PRO A 189 1.57 13.12 5.60
C PRO A 189 1.11 12.58 6.96
N MET A 190 1.81 11.52 7.46
CA MET A 190 1.46 10.90 8.74
C MET A 190 2.17 11.51 9.94
N ASP A 191 3.01 12.50 9.72
CA ASP A 191 3.77 13.25 10.73
C ASP A 191 3.18 14.64 11.03
N THR A 192 1.93 14.86 10.65
CA THR A 192 1.18 16.12 10.86
C THR A 192 0.32 16.10 12.10
#